data_f001428db973279e63688fc922ead9fe
#
_entry.id   f001428db973279e63688fc922ead9fe
#
_cell.length_a   1.000
_cell.length_b   1.000
_cell.length_c   1.000
_cell.angle_alpha   90.00
_cell.angle_beta   90.00
_cell.angle_gamma   90.00
#
_symmetry.space_group_name_H-M   'P 1'
#
loop_
_entity.id
_entity.type
_entity.pdbx_description
1 polymer ?
#
loop_
_entity_poly.entity_id
_entity_poly.type
_entity_poly.pdbx_seq_one_letter_code
_entity_poly.pdbx_strand_id
1 'polypeptide(L)'
;MSLDLIVDIETDGLLPTVTKIHCIGMSVVEAEAGQVFANQEPYDCFEDALEIMSAAKSITGHNLIGYDLPVLKKILGWTPSKHTEIIDTLVLSRLCHTNLYEVDAKERSIDNKLYGSHSLKAWG
;
A
#
# COMPACT_ATOMS: atom_id res chain seq x y z
N MET A 1 21.73 -6.70 1.46
CA MET A 1 21.20 -5.73 2.42
C MET A 1 19.69 -5.74 2.33
N SER A 2 19.01 -5.93 3.45
CA SER A 2 17.54 -5.92 3.46
C SER A 2 17.01 -4.48 3.56
N LEU A 3 15.94 -4.20 2.82
CA LEU A 3 15.38 -2.87 2.67
C LEU A 3 14.04 -2.76 3.42
N ASP A 4 13.76 -1.56 3.90
CA ASP A 4 12.44 -1.15 4.35
C ASP A 4 11.76 -0.44 3.18
N LEU A 5 10.65 -1.00 2.70
CA LEU A 5 9.96 -0.53 1.49
C LEU A 5 8.61 0.11 1.81
N ILE A 6 8.24 1.09 1.00
CA ILE A 6 6.89 1.62 0.90
C ILE A 6 6.36 1.17 -0.47
N VAL A 7 5.19 0.54 -0.48
CA VAL A 7 4.62 -0.05 -1.70
C VAL A 7 3.17 0.36 -1.86
N ASP A 8 2.79 0.63 -3.10
CA ASP A 8 1.41 0.88 -3.52
C ASP A 8 1.20 0.31 -4.92
N ILE A 9 0.02 -0.21 -5.21
CA ILE A 9 -0.32 -0.75 -6.52
C ILE A 9 -1.50 0.00 -7.15
N GLU A 10 -1.51 0.07 -8.49
CA GLU A 10 -2.63 0.56 -9.27
C GLU A 10 -3.21 -0.57 -10.10
N THR A 11 -4.53 -0.69 -10.11
CA THR A 11 -5.25 -1.81 -10.74
C THR A 11 -6.48 -1.35 -11.50
N ASP A 12 -7.15 -2.30 -12.15
CA ASP A 12 -8.38 -2.07 -12.90
C ASP A 12 -9.67 -2.22 -12.07
N GLY A 13 -9.59 -2.50 -10.77
CA GLY A 13 -10.80 -2.65 -9.97
C GLY A 13 -10.59 -3.03 -8.50
N LEU A 14 -11.69 -3.31 -7.83
CA LEU A 14 -11.71 -3.77 -6.45
C LEU A 14 -11.36 -5.26 -6.35
N LEU A 15 -10.97 -5.72 -5.17
CA LEU A 15 -10.49 -7.10 -4.96
C LEU A 15 -11.40 -8.19 -5.56
N PRO A 16 -12.76 -8.14 -5.45
CA PRO A 16 -13.60 -9.17 -6.05
C PRO A 16 -13.55 -9.21 -7.59
N THR A 17 -13.33 -8.08 -8.25
CA THR A 17 -13.43 -7.92 -9.70
C THR A 17 -12.12 -7.60 -10.40
N VAL A 18 -11.04 -7.37 -9.65
CA VAL A 18 -9.73 -7.02 -10.21
C VAL A 18 -9.20 -8.13 -11.12
N THR A 19 -8.74 -7.75 -12.31
CA THR A 19 -8.16 -8.67 -13.30
C THR A 19 -6.74 -8.31 -13.68
N LYS A 20 -6.32 -7.06 -13.45
CA LYS A 20 -5.05 -6.54 -13.94
C LYS A 20 -4.43 -5.54 -12.96
N ILE A 21 -3.11 -5.66 -12.77
CA ILE A 21 -2.28 -4.65 -12.11
C ILE A 21 -1.68 -3.77 -13.21
N HIS A 22 -1.87 -2.46 -13.10
CA HIS A 22 -1.28 -1.50 -14.04
C HIS A 22 0.16 -1.20 -13.70
N CYS A 23 0.44 -0.95 -12.43
CA CYS A 23 1.80 -0.70 -11.97
C CYS A 23 1.96 -1.02 -10.47
N ILE A 24 3.20 -1.17 -10.06
CA ILE A 24 3.64 -1.28 -8.67
C ILE A 24 4.56 -0.09 -8.40
N GLY A 25 4.14 0.80 -7.52
CA GLY A 25 4.97 1.89 -7.01
C GLY A 25 5.75 1.42 -5.79
N MET A 26 7.03 1.76 -5.73
CA MET A 26 7.90 1.34 -4.65
C MET A 26 8.90 2.43 -4.30
N SER A 27 9.12 2.64 -3.01
CA SER A 27 10.19 3.51 -2.51
C SER A 27 10.91 2.82 -1.35
N VAL A 28 12.20 3.01 -1.26
CA VAL A 28 12.94 2.66 -0.06
C VAL A 28 12.72 3.76 0.96
N VAL A 29 12.43 3.39 2.20
CA VAL A 29 12.33 4.36 3.30
C VAL A 29 13.62 5.18 3.35
N GLU A 30 13.48 6.49 3.52
CA GLU A 30 14.57 7.48 3.49
C GLU A 30 15.11 7.83 2.08
N ALA A 31 14.61 7.21 1.01
CA ALA A 31 14.96 7.61 -0.35
C ALA A 31 14.16 8.84 -0.80
N GLU A 32 14.78 9.70 -1.61
CA GLU A 32 14.13 10.91 -2.13
C GLU A 32 13.16 10.63 -3.28
N ALA A 33 13.31 9.50 -3.97
CA ALA A 33 12.48 9.15 -5.12
C ALA A 33 12.07 7.68 -5.09
N GLY A 34 10.88 7.42 -5.60
CA GLY A 34 10.37 6.07 -5.81
C GLY A 34 10.65 5.55 -7.22
N GLN A 35 10.36 4.29 -7.42
CA GLN A 35 10.43 3.59 -8.70
C GLN A 35 9.07 2.99 -9.04
N VAL A 36 8.74 2.98 -10.33
CA VAL A 36 7.52 2.37 -10.85
C VAL A 36 7.89 1.15 -11.70
N PHE A 37 7.18 0.05 -11.47
CA PHE A 37 7.31 -1.18 -12.24
C PHE A 37 6.01 -1.41 -13.02
N ALA A 38 6.14 -1.79 -14.28
CA ALA A 38 5.02 -2.12 -15.16
C ALA A 38 5.53 -3.03 -16.28
N ASN A 39 4.69 -3.95 -16.77
CA ASN A 39 5.09 -4.85 -17.85
C ASN A 39 5.00 -4.17 -19.23
N GLN A 40 5.55 -2.95 -19.33
CA GLN A 40 5.64 -2.19 -20.58
C GLN A 40 6.81 -1.20 -20.53
N GLU A 41 7.44 -0.97 -21.68
CA GLU A 41 8.48 0.04 -21.82
C GLU A 41 7.95 1.45 -21.43
N PRO A 42 8.76 2.29 -20.78
CA PRO A 42 10.19 2.10 -20.40
C PRO A 42 10.40 1.55 -18.97
N TYR A 43 9.39 1.00 -18.35
CA TYR A 43 9.43 0.56 -16.95
C TYR A 43 10.03 -0.83 -16.80
N ASP A 44 10.62 -1.11 -15.63
CA ASP A 44 11.04 -2.44 -15.23
C ASP A 44 9.83 -3.34 -15.00
N CYS A 45 9.98 -4.64 -15.18
CA CYS A 45 8.89 -5.60 -15.10
C CYS A 45 8.45 -5.91 -13.66
N PHE A 46 7.29 -6.55 -13.52
CA PHE A 46 6.77 -6.94 -12.20
C PHE A 46 7.65 -7.97 -11.50
N GLU A 47 8.30 -8.87 -12.23
CA GLU A 47 9.21 -9.84 -11.63
C GLU A 47 10.33 -9.16 -10.84
N ASP A 48 10.89 -8.08 -11.36
CA ASP A 48 11.93 -7.29 -10.67
C ASP A 48 11.38 -6.69 -9.36
N ALA A 49 10.16 -6.14 -9.40
CA ALA A 49 9.51 -5.64 -8.20
C ALA A 49 9.30 -6.73 -7.15
N LEU A 50 8.81 -7.89 -7.57
CA LEU A 50 8.55 -9.02 -6.67
C LEU A 50 9.84 -9.58 -6.06
N GLU A 51 10.93 -9.59 -6.81
CA GLU A 51 12.25 -9.99 -6.30
C GLU A 51 12.72 -9.05 -5.18
N ILE A 52 12.63 -7.75 -5.39
CA ILE A 52 12.97 -6.73 -4.38
C ILE A 52 12.08 -6.88 -3.15
N MET A 53 10.78 -7.02 -3.34
CA MET A 53 9.82 -7.19 -2.24
C MET A 53 10.05 -8.48 -1.46
N SER A 54 10.45 -9.57 -2.14
CA SER A 54 10.73 -10.86 -1.50
C SER A 54 11.96 -10.81 -0.60
N ALA A 55 12.91 -9.92 -0.88
CA ALA A 55 14.10 -9.71 -0.09
C ALA A 55 13.96 -8.60 0.98
N ALA A 56 12.81 -7.93 1.04
CA ALA A 56 12.58 -6.81 1.94
C ALA A 56 12.55 -7.25 3.41
N LYS A 57 13.08 -6.41 4.28
CA LYS A 57 12.93 -6.52 5.73
C LYS A 57 11.51 -6.17 6.16
N SER A 58 11.00 -5.06 5.64
CA SER A 58 9.61 -4.64 5.88
C SER A 58 8.97 -4.08 4.62
N ILE A 59 7.65 -4.19 4.55
CA ILE A 59 6.82 -3.57 3.52
C ILE A 59 5.72 -2.78 4.20
N THR A 60 5.69 -1.49 3.92
CA THR A 60 4.70 -0.55 4.45
C THR A 60 3.77 -0.09 3.33
N GLY A 61 2.49 0.02 3.61
CA GLY A 61 1.52 0.61 2.71
C GLY A 61 0.16 0.81 3.39
N HIS A 62 -0.75 1.44 2.67
CA HIS A 62 -2.08 1.74 3.18
C HIS A 62 -3.08 0.69 2.68
N ASN A 63 -3.72 -0.02 3.61
CA ASN A 63 -4.62 -1.14 3.30
C ASN A 63 -3.93 -2.32 2.58
N LEU A 64 -2.66 -2.55 2.87
CA LEU A 64 -1.90 -3.67 2.29
C LEU A 64 -2.56 -5.02 2.56
N ILE A 65 -2.94 -5.26 3.81
CA ILE A 65 -3.52 -6.54 4.25
C ILE A 65 -4.88 -6.78 3.60
N GLY A 66 -5.68 -5.73 3.43
CA GLY A 66 -7.02 -5.81 2.87
C GLY A 66 -7.08 -5.77 1.35
N TYR A 67 -6.07 -5.26 0.68
CA TYR A 67 -6.11 -5.06 -0.77
C TYR A 67 -4.85 -5.46 -1.52
N ASP A 68 -3.72 -4.74 -1.35
CA ASP A 68 -2.53 -4.92 -2.18
C ASP A 68 -1.99 -6.36 -2.12
N LEU A 69 -1.81 -6.91 -0.92
CA LEU A 69 -1.29 -8.27 -0.76
C LEU A 69 -2.25 -9.33 -1.32
N PRO A 70 -3.58 -9.29 -1.07
CA PRO A 70 -4.52 -10.19 -1.72
C PRO A 70 -4.54 -10.07 -3.24
N VAL A 71 -4.41 -8.86 -3.80
CA VAL A 71 -4.37 -8.65 -5.26
C VAL A 71 -3.09 -9.23 -5.85
N LEU A 72 -1.94 -8.98 -5.25
CA LEU A 72 -0.66 -9.55 -5.68
C LEU A 72 -0.70 -11.08 -5.69
N LYS A 73 -1.32 -11.68 -4.68
CA LYS A 73 -1.54 -13.12 -4.63
C LYS A 73 -2.47 -13.60 -5.74
N LYS A 74 -3.59 -12.92 -5.94
CA LYS A 74 -4.61 -13.28 -6.94
C LYS A 74 -4.08 -13.19 -8.37
N ILE A 75 -3.38 -12.10 -8.71
CA ILE A 75 -2.97 -11.79 -10.08
C ILE A 75 -1.59 -12.35 -10.41
N LEU A 76 -0.63 -12.25 -9.50
CA LEU A 76 0.77 -12.62 -9.74
C LEU A 76 1.20 -13.88 -8.97
N GLY A 77 0.33 -14.44 -8.12
CA GLY A 77 0.66 -15.62 -7.31
C GLY A 77 1.74 -15.35 -6.25
N TRP A 78 1.98 -14.10 -5.90
CA TRP A 78 3.03 -13.71 -4.97
C TRP A 78 2.49 -13.43 -3.56
N THR A 79 3.24 -13.88 -2.57
CA THR A 79 3.02 -13.56 -1.16
C THR A 79 4.33 -13.14 -0.52
N PRO A 80 4.30 -12.25 0.49
CA PRO A 80 5.53 -11.86 1.18
C PRO A 80 6.17 -13.05 1.92
N SER A 81 7.48 -12.97 2.10
CA SER A 81 8.20 -13.91 2.96
C SER A 81 7.65 -13.84 4.39
N LYS A 82 7.62 -14.97 5.07
CA LYS A 82 7.26 -15.05 6.50
C LYS A 82 8.18 -14.22 7.41
N HIS A 83 9.34 -13.84 6.92
CA HIS A 83 10.31 -13.03 7.65
C HIS A 83 10.16 -11.52 7.35
N THR A 84 9.36 -11.16 6.37
CA THR A 84 9.08 -9.76 6.03
C THR A 84 8.03 -9.19 6.97
N GLU A 85 8.35 -8.10 7.64
CA GLU A 85 7.39 -7.37 8.47
C GLU A 85 6.41 -6.60 7.57
N ILE A 86 5.12 -6.76 7.80
CA ILE A 86 4.07 -6.03 7.09
C ILE A 86 3.52 -4.94 7.99
N ILE A 87 3.62 -3.69 7.52
CA ILE A 87 3.14 -2.50 8.23
C ILE A 87 2.02 -1.88 7.42
N ASP A 88 0.79 -2.01 7.93
CA ASP A 88 -0.39 -1.46 7.27
C ASP A 88 -0.84 -0.18 7.99
N THR A 89 -0.67 0.94 7.32
CA THR A 89 -0.97 2.25 7.89
C THR A 89 -2.47 2.48 8.10
N LEU A 90 -3.35 1.77 7.38
CA LEU A 90 -4.78 1.80 7.65
C LEU A 90 -5.09 1.13 9.01
N VAL A 91 -4.48 -0.02 9.28
CA VAL A 91 -4.63 -0.73 10.57
C VAL A 91 -4.09 0.13 11.71
N LEU A 92 -2.90 0.71 11.54
CA LEU A 92 -2.31 1.61 12.54
C LEU A 92 -3.19 2.83 12.80
N SER A 93 -3.73 3.45 11.75
CA SER A 93 -4.64 4.59 11.88
C SER A 93 -5.88 4.22 12.70
N ARG A 94 -6.50 3.07 12.43
CA ARG A 94 -7.67 2.59 13.17
C ARG A 94 -7.36 2.27 14.64
N LEU A 95 -6.19 1.71 14.92
CA LEU A 95 -5.76 1.39 16.28
C LEU A 95 -5.44 2.65 17.10
N CYS A 96 -4.78 3.63 16.50
CA CYS A 96 -4.35 4.86 17.17
C CYS A 96 -5.46 5.89 17.31
N HIS A 97 -6.45 5.88 16.42
CA HIS A 97 -7.50 6.89 16.30
C HIS A 97 -8.90 6.27 16.26
N THR A 98 -9.26 5.54 17.29
CA THR A 98 -10.56 4.83 17.40
C THR A 98 -11.77 5.77 17.46
N ASN A 99 -11.57 7.01 17.89
CA ASN A 99 -12.59 8.05 18.02
C ASN A 99 -12.50 9.13 16.94
N LEU A 100 -11.96 8.80 15.76
CA LEU A 100 -11.62 9.77 14.71
C LEU A 100 -12.82 10.61 14.26
N TYR A 101 -14.03 10.03 14.17
CA TYR A 101 -15.22 10.77 13.79
C TYR A 101 -15.53 11.93 14.75
N GLU A 102 -15.42 11.69 16.06
CA GLU A 102 -15.64 12.72 17.06
C GLU A 102 -14.59 13.82 17.00
N VAL A 103 -13.34 13.45 16.79
CA VAL A 103 -12.22 14.39 16.62
C VAL A 103 -12.42 15.23 15.36
N ASP A 104 -12.75 14.61 14.24
CA ASP A 104 -12.98 15.29 12.97
C ASP A 104 -14.13 16.31 13.06
N ALA A 105 -15.22 15.93 13.72
CA ALA A 105 -16.38 16.81 13.88
C ALA A 105 -16.10 18.05 14.74
N LYS A 106 -15.11 17.96 15.64
CA LYS A 106 -14.79 19.04 16.59
C LYS A 106 -13.58 19.86 16.21
N GLU A 107 -12.54 19.25 15.67
CA GLU A 107 -11.20 19.83 15.63
C GLU A 107 -10.59 19.91 14.23
N ARG A 108 -10.98 19.03 13.30
CA ARG A 108 -10.37 18.95 11.97
C ARG A 108 -11.17 19.71 10.93
N SER A 109 -10.45 20.50 10.12
CA SER A 109 -11.04 21.21 8.97
C SER A 109 -10.99 20.35 7.71
N ILE A 110 -11.87 19.35 7.65
CA ILE A 110 -12.01 18.46 6.48
C ILE A 110 -13.48 18.39 6.03
N ASP A 111 -13.70 17.87 4.82
CA ASP A 111 -15.06 17.59 4.34
C ASP A 111 -15.75 16.59 5.27
N ASN A 112 -16.98 16.90 5.70
CA ASN A 112 -17.76 16.07 6.62
C ASN A 112 -18.02 14.66 6.09
N LYS A 113 -17.96 14.45 4.77
CA LYS A 113 -18.04 13.12 4.15
C LYS A 113 -16.85 12.22 4.51
N LEU A 114 -15.76 12.81 4.99
CA LEU A 114 -14.55 12.11 5.39
C LEU A 114 -14.43 11.92 6.90
N TYR A 115 -15.40 12.38 7.69
CA TYR A 115 -15.38 12.23 9.16
C TYR A 115 -15.31 10.75 9.55
N GLY A 116 -14.35 10.42 10.41
CA GLY A 116 -14.09 9.05 10.84
C GLY A 116 -13.39 8.18 9.80
N SER A 117 -13.05 8.73 8.63
CA SER A 117 -12.34 8.00 7.57
C SER A 117 -10.85 7.87 7.89
N HIS A 118 -10.33 6.67 7.76
CA HIS A 118 -8.90 6.37 7.86
C HIS A 118 -8.21 6.31 6.50
N SER A 119 -8.87 6.76 5.42
CA SER A 119 -8.29 6.81 4.08
C SER A 119 -7.15 7.82 3.98
N LEU A 120 -6.25 7.62 3.03
CA LEU A 120 -5.18 8.58 2.75
C LEU A 120 -5.74 9.96 2.37
N LYS A 121 -6.88 10.00 1.66
CA LYS A 121 -7.57 11.26 1.33
C LYS A 121 -7.98 12.06 2.57
N ALA A 122 -8.39 11.40 3.65
CA ALA A 122 -8.77 12.06 4.90
C ALA A 122 -7.55 12.58 5.68
N TRP A 123 -6.42 11.90 5.58
CA TRP A 123 -5.17 12.28 6.25
C TRP A 123 -4.31 13.26 5.44
N GLY A 124 -4.37 13.20 4.14
CA GLY A 124 -3.59 14.03 3.23
C GLY A 124 -4.27 15.27 2.80
#